data_c3ae041a02fff9797e665b7b0fe52e47
#
_entry.id   c3ae041a02fff9797e665b7b0fe52e47
#
_cell.length_a   1.000
_cell.length_b   1.000
_cell.length_c   1.000
_cell.angle_alpha   90.00
_cell.angle_beta   90.00
_cell.angle_gamma   90.00
#
_symmetry.space_group_name_H-M   'P 1'
#
loop_
_entity.id
_entity.type
_entity.pdbx_description
1 polymer ?
#
loop_
_entity_poly.entity_id
_entity_poly.type
_entity_poly.pdbx_seq_one_letter_code
_entity_poly.pdbx_strand_id
1 'polypeptide(L)'
;MSISRRKTLALLGGGFVVAAGGAGAGFLSTRTPTSALEAWSAAGRYDDPRMNALSYAILAPNPHNRQPWIADLSRPDTVTLYVDTNRLLPHTDPFSRQIVIGLGCFLEVLSLAAGQQGFRVDIDLFPDGSDDSALDDKPVAVIGFEPSEQAAEPKLFAQIPDRRSLKEPFDTSRQVSQSAIDALLATVTRGSHAATTNEADSVAKLRDLTAKALEIEFETPRTYKESVDLFRIGKSEVEANPDGIDFSGPMWEALHLTGLFSRKAAMDRDGFTYRSGLDMVRDTARTGMAYVWLISDTNSRYDQIVAGRDWVRVNLVATELGLGVQPMSQALQEYPEMSDLYADVHQMLASQGQTV
;
A
#
# COMPACT_ATOMS: atom_id res chain seq x y z
N MET A 1 -66.00 0.16 -11.08
CA MET A 1 -65.39 0.29 -9.74
C MET A 1 -64.45 1.51 -9.76
N SER A 2 -64.82 2.61 -9.14
CA SER A 2 -63.97 3.79 -9.06
C SER A 2 -62.96 3.62 -7.90
N ILE A 3 -61.67 3.63 -8.21
CA ILE A 3 -60.62 3.61 -7.22
C ILE A 3 -60.64 4.96 -6.48
N SER A 4 -60.74 4.95 -5.16
CA SER A 4 -60.82 6.19 -4.39
C SER A 4 -59.48 6.94 -4.47
N ARG A 5 -59.52 8.30 -4.51
CA ARG A 5 -58.31 9.17 -4.52
C ARG A 5 -57.27 8.78 -3.46
N ARG A 6 -57.67 8.31 -2.28
CA ARG A 6 -56.80 7.82 -1.22
C ARG A 6 -56.03 6.55 -1.62
N LYS A 7 -56.67 5.61 -2.33
CA LYS A 7 -56.02 4.39 -2.82
C LYS A 7 -55.03 4.69 -3.94
N THR A 8 -55.34 5.64 -4.81
CA THR A 8 -54.41 6.10 -5.87
C THR A 8 -53.19 6.79 -5.29
N LEU A 9 -53.36 7.63 -4.27
CA LEU A 9 -52.21 8.30 -3.59
C LEU A 9 -51.36 7.30 -2.79
N ALA A 10 -51.96 6.31 -2.17
CA ALA A 10 -51.20 5.25 -1.46
C ALA A 10 -50.43 4.35 -2.44
N LEU A 11 -51.01 4.02 -3.60
CA LEU A 11 -50.32 3.26 -4.65
C LEU A 11 -49.16 4.05 -5.30
N LEU A 12 -49.36 5.35 -5.58
CA LEU A 12 -48.34 6.21 -6.12
C LEU A 12 -47.21 6.46 -5.10
N GLY A 13 -47.55 6.72 -3.84
CA GLY A 13 -46.57 6.91 -2.76
C GLY A 13 -45.80 5.63 -2.45
N GLY A 14 -46.48 4.48 -2.38
CA GLY A 14 -45.84 3.18 -2.18
C GLY A 14 -44.97 2.76 -3.33
N GLY A 15 -45.42 3.00 -4.58
CA GLY A 15 -44.58 2.75 -5.78
C GLY A 15 -43.33 3.61 -5.83
N PHE A 16 -43.41 4.87 -5.40
CA PHE A 16 -42.25 5.77 -5.37
C PHE A 16 -41.23 5.33 -4.30
N VAL A 17 -41.67 4.92 -3.12
CA VAL A 17 -40.79 4.40 -2.05
C VAL A 17 -40.12 3.09 -2.45
N VAL A 18 -40.85 2.16 -3.11
CA VAL A 18 -40.26 0.91 -3.60
C VAL A 18 -39.26 1.17 -4.74
N ALA A 19 -39.56 2.09 -5.66
CA ALA A 19 -38.65 2.46 -6.74
C ALA A 19 -37.40 3.16 -6.21
N ALA A 20 -37.53 4.07 -5.25
CA ALA A 20 -36.39 4.74 -4.61
C ALA A 20 -35.54 3.77 -3.78
N GLY A 21 -36.17 2.84 -3.04
CA GLY A 21 -35.51 1.79 -2.29
C GLY A 21 -34.74 0.81 -3.19
N GLY A 22 -35.38 0.41 -4.31
CA GLY A 22 -34.75 -0.45 -5.31
C GLY A 22 -33.57 0.23 -6.03
N ALA A 23 -33.69 1.49 -6.38
CA ALA A 23 -32.60 2.27 -6.96
C ALA A 23 -31.46 2.47 -5.98
N GLY A 24 -31.76 2.72 -4.71
CA GLY A 24 -30.73 2.83 -3.65
C GLY A 24 -30.00 1.50 -3.43
N ALA A 25 -30.70 0.38 -3.35
CA ALA A 25 -30.08 -0.94 -3.22
C ALA A 25 -29.24 -1.30 -4.46
N GLY A 26 -29.73 -1.01 -5.66
CA GLY A 26 -28.98 -1.18 -6.91
C GLY A 26 -27.72 -0.32 -6.95
N PHE A 27 -27.81 0.94 -6.52
CA PHE A 27 -26.64 1.82 -6.42
C PHE A 27 -25.59 1.25 -5.45
N LEU A 28 -26.01 0.84 -4.25
CA LEU A 28 -25.09 0.27 -3.25
C LEU A 28 -24.41 -1.02 -3.74
N SER A 29 -25.15 -1.92 -4.42
CA SER A 29 -24.63 -3.22 -4.84
C SER A 29 -23.76 -3.18 -6.10
N THR A 30 -23.80 -2.09 -6.89
CA THR A 30 -23.11 -2.02 -8.20
C THR A 30 -21.86 -1.18 -8.19
N ARG A 31 -21.46 -0.57 -7.06
CA ARG A 31 -20.33 0.38 -6.98
C ARG A 31 -18.98 -0.23 -6.63
N THR A 32 -18.89 -1.52 -6.38
CA THR A 32 -17.62 -2.20 -6.17
C THR A 32 -16.89 -2.38 -7.52
N PRO A 33 -15.61 -2.00 -7.65
CA PRO A 33 -14.83 -2.17 -8.88
C PRO A 33 -14.33 -3.61 -9.02
N THR A 34 -15.21 -4.53 -9.39
CA THR A 34 -14.96 -5.98 -9.36
C THR A 34 -13.86 -6.44 -10.31
N SER A 35 -13.72 -5.82 -11.50
CA SER A 35 -12.66 -6.18 -12.44
C SER A 35 -11.27 -5.77 -11.93
N ALA A 36 -11.16 -4.67 -11.19
CA ALA A 36 -9.91 -4.27 -10.56
C ALA A 36 -9.44 -5.22 -9.45
N LEU A 37 -10.37 -6.05 -8.92
CA LEU A 37 -10.08 -7.04 -7.87
C LEU A 37 -9.77 -8.43 -8.44
N GLU A 38 -9.77 -8.62 -9.76
CA GLU A 38 -9.52 -9.92 -10.40
C GLU A 38 -8.14 -10.51 -10.05
N ALA A 39 -7.12 -9.68 -9.83
CA ALA A 39 -5.79 -10.13 -9.43
C ALA A 39 -5.82 -11.04 -8.19
N TRP A 40 -6.65 -10.70 -7.17
CA TRP A 40 -6.80 -11.52 -5.97
C TRP A 40 -7.46 -12.88 -6.24
N SER A 41 -8.42 -12.93 -7.14
CA SER A 41 -9.11 -14.17 -7.50
C SER A 41 -8.35 -15.01 -8.52
N ALA A 42 -7.46 -14.40 -9.31
CA ALA A 42 -6.62 -15.06 -10.32
C ALA A 42 -5.29 -15.59 -9.73
N ALA A 43 -4.89 -15.14 -8.55
CA ALA A 43 -3.66 -15.59 -7.92
C ALA A 43 -3.63 -17.12 -7.77
N GLY A 44 -2.53 -17.74 -8.16
CA GLY A 44 -2.33 -19.18 -8.07
C GLY A 44 -2.98 -20.03 -9.17
N ARG A 45 -3.55 -19.43 -10.22
CA ARG A 45 -4.28 -20.16 -11.29
C ARG A 45 -3.47 -20.37 -12.57
N TYR A 46 -2.16 -20.41 -12.47
CA TYR A 46 -1.26 -20.57 -13.61
C TYR A 46 -0.45 -21.86 -13.52
N ASP A 47 -0.29 -22.57 -14.63
CA ASP A 47 0.48 -23.81 -14.70
C ASP A 47 2.00 -23.57 -14.71
N ASP A 48 2.46 -22.47 -15.35
CA ASP A 48 3.87 -22.06 -15.30
C ASP A 48 4.19 -21.56 -13.90
N PRO A 49 5.16 -22.17 -13.17
CA PRO A 49 5.47 -21.80 -11.79
C PRO A 49 5.92 -20.34 -11.63
N ARG A 50 6.53 -19.75 -12.67
CA ARG A 50 6.92 -18.34 -12.68
C ARG A 50 5.69 -17.43 -12.75
N MET A 51 4.76 -17.71 -13.67
CA MET A 51 3.49 -17.00 -13.79
C MET A 51 2.65 -17.15 -12.52
N ASN A 52 2.65 -18.34 -11.94
CA ASN A 52 1.94 -18.59 -10.68
C ASN A 52 2.53 -17.74 -9.55
N ALA A 53 3.86 -17.73 -9.37
CA ALA A 53 4.53 -16.91 -8.36
C ALA A 53 4.31 -15.39 -8.61
N LEU A 54 4.40 -14.93 -9.85
CA LEU A 54 4.12 -13.55 -10.26
C LEU A 54 2.69 -13.13 -9.94
N SER A 55 1.71 -14.03 -10.09
CA SER A 55 0.30 -13.72 -9.79
C SER A 55 0.05 -13.38 -8.32
N TYR A 56 0.89 -13.86 -7.41
CA TYR A 56 0.91 -13.43 -6.01
C TYR A 56 1.77 -12.19 -5.80
N ALA A 57 2.93 -12.10 -6.48
CA ALA A 57 3.86 -10.99 -6.33
C ALA A 57 3.23 -9.63 -6.65
N ILE A 58 2.33 -9.56 -7.63
CA ILE A 58 1.58 -8.32 -7.97
C ILE A 58 0.65 -7.85 -6.86
N LEU A 59 0.39 -8.65 -5.81
CA LEU A 59 -0.37 -8.26 -4.63
C LEU A 59 0.50 -7.57 -3.56
N ALA A 60 1.80 -7.40 -3.82
CA ALA A 60 2.73 -6.77 -2.90
C ALA A 60 2.37 -5.28 -2.63
N PRO A 61 2.59 -4.79 -1.39
CA PRO A 61 2.44 -3.37 -1.10
C PRO A 61 3.47 -2.54 -1.86
N ASN A 62 3.03 -1.37 -2.33
CA ASN A 62 3.91 -0.44 -3.04
C ASN A 62 3.38 1.00 -2.90
N PRO A 63 4.25 2.04 -3.04
CA PRO A 63 3.84 3.41 -2.82
C PRO A 63 2.76 3.85 -3.80
N HIS A 64 1.73 4.54 -3.29
CA HIS A 64 0.58 5.03 -4.06
C HIS A 64 -0.08 3.97 -4.97
N ASN A 65 0.10 2.67 -4.68
CA ASN A 65 -0.35 1.55 -5.54
C ASN A 65 0.09 1.73 -7.01
N ARG A 66 1.31 2.22 -7.22
CA ARG A 66 1.83 2.49 -8.58
C ARG A 66 2.12 1.22 -9.38
N GLN A 67 2.36 0.08 -8.71
CA GLN A 67 2.63 -1.20 -9.36
C GLN A 67 3.73 -1.08 -10.44
N PRO A 68 4.92 -0.60 -10.07
CA PRO A 68 5.94 -0.15 -11.02
C PRO A 68 6.82 -1.30 -11.54
N TRP A 69 6.27 -2.48 -11.69
CA TRP A 69 7.01 -3.68 -12.09
C TRP A 69 6.70 -4.12 -13.52
N ILE A 70 7.75 -4.52 -14.22
CA ILE A 70 7.69 -5.20 -15.51
C ILE A 70 8.45 -6.51 -15.37
N ALA A 71 7.82 -7.64 -15.69
CA ALA A 71 8.43 -8.97 -15.64
C ALA A 71 8.61 -9.54 -17.04
N ASP A 72 9.85 -9.92 -17.38
CA ASP A 72 10.19 -10.62 -18.60
C ASP A 72 10.42 -12.12 -18.31
N LEU A 73 9.69 -12.98 -19.03
CA LEU A 73 9.76 -14.44 -18.94
C LEU A 73 10.38 -15.08 -20.19
N SER A 74 11.04 -14.31 -21.03
CA SER A 74 11.62 -14.81 -22.30
C SER A 74 12.69 -15.90 -22.12
N ARG A 75 13.36 -15.93 -20.94
CA ARG A 75 14.35 -16.96 -20.61
C ARG A 75 13.69 -18.10 -19.82
N PRO A 76 14.01 -19.38 -20.16
CA PRO A 76 13.52 -20.53 -19.39
C PRO A 76 13.90 -20.43 -17.90
N ASP A 77 13.00 -20.88 -17.02
CA ASP A 77 13.20 -20.97 -15.56
C ASP A 77 13.69 -19.68 -14.90
N THR A 78 13.47 -18.54 -15.56
CA THR A 78 13.95 -17.23 -15.12
C THR A 78 12.83 -16.19 -15.25
N VAL A 79 12.79 -15.26 -14.31
CA VAL A 79 12.05 -13.99 -14.42
C VAL A 79 13.07 -12.86 -14.34
N THR A 80 13.04 -11.93 -15.28
CA THR A 80 13.81 -10.69 -15.17
C THR A 80 12.86 -9.57 -14.78
N LEU A 81 13.13 -8.91 -13.66
CA LEU A 81 12.32 -7.82 -13.12
C LEU A 81 12.93 -6.48 -13.50
N TYR A 82 12.13 -5.62 -14.08
CA TYR A 82 12.44 -4.22 -14.39
C TYR A 82 11.48 -3.29 -13.66
N VAL A 83 11.86 -2.01 -13.54
CA VAL A 83 10.95 -0.95 -13.09
C VAL A 83 10.31 -0.25 -14.28
N ASP A 84 9.00 0.02 -14.19
CA ASP A 84 8.33 0.92 -15.12
C ASP A 84 8.59 2.38 -14.71
N THR A 85 9.53 3.03 -15.38
CA THR A 85 9.94 4.41 -15.09
C THR A 85 8.83 5.45 -15.33
N ASN A 86 7.74 5.09 -16.04
CA ASN A 86 6.56 5.96 -16.17
C ASN A 86 5.67 5.95 -14.91
N ARG A 87 5.97 5.07 -13.96
CA ARG A 87 5.20 4.90 -12.72
C ARG A 87 5.93 5.40 -11.47
N LEU A 88 6.99 6.17 -11.63
CA LEU A 88 7.72 6.80 -10.54
C LEU A 88 6.92 7.94 -9.89
N LEU A 89 7.44 8.44 -8.77
CA LEU A 89 6.85 9.48 -7.93
C LEU A 89 7.86 10.62 -7.74
N PRO A 90 8.12 11.45 -8.77
CA PRO A 90 9.25 12.39 -8.77
C PRO A 90 9.17 13.48 -7.69
N HIS A 91 8.01 13.67 -7.05
CA HIS A 91 7.85 14.71 -6.03
C HIS A 91 7.79 14.16 -4.62
N THR A 92 7.13 13.01 -4.38
CA THR A 92 7.04 12.38 -3.06
C THR A 92 8.17 11.38 -2.80
N ASP A 93 8.77 10.83 -3.87
CA ASP A 93 9.86 9.84 -3.81
C ASP A 93 10.96 10.17 -4.85
N PRO A 94 11.64 11.34 -4.73
CA PRO A 94 12.51 11.88 -5.79
C PRO A 94 13.70 10.98 -6.14
N PHE A 95 14.16 10.17 -5.20
CA PHE A 95 15.22 9.17 -5.42
C PHE A 95 14.67 7.76 -5.63
N SER A 96 13.35 7.59 -5.71
CA SER A 96 12.68 6.30 -5.93
C SER A 96 12.96 5.25 -4.85
N ARG A 97 13.28 5.68 -3.63
CA ARG A 97 13.56 4.80 -2.50
C ARG A 97 12.34 3.93 -2.14
N GLN A 98 11.17 4.54 -2.02
CA GLN A 98 9.94 3.80 -1.70
C GLN A 98 9.52 2.86 -2.84
N ILE A 99 9.75 3.26 -4.09
CA ILE A 99 9.56 2.41 -5.26
C ILE A 99 10.41 1.14 -5.13
N VAL A 100 11.71 1.28 -4.81
CA VAL A 100 12.64 0.14 -4.67
C VAL A 100 12.26 -0.74 -3.48
N ILE A 101 11.85 -0.16 -2.36
CA ILE A 101 11.27 -0.92 -1.21
C ILE A 101 10.04 -1.72 -1.67
N GLY A 102 9.17 -1.14 -2.49
CA GLY A 102 8.03 -1.84 -3.09
C GLY A 102 8.43 -3.01 -3.98
N LEU A 103 9.51 -2.87 -4.77
CA LEU A 103 10.09 -3.97 -5.56
C LEU A 103 10.68 -5.07 -4.64
N GLY A 104 11.26 -4.71 -3.51
CA GLY A 104 11.67 -5.64 -2.47
C GLY A 104 10.49 -6.45 -1.91
N CYS A 105 9.37 -5.79 -1.64
CA CYS A 105 8.13 -6.47 -1.24
C CYS A 105 7.65 -7.45 -2.33
N PHE A 106 7.69 -7.05 -3.59
CA PHE A 106 7.34 -7.90 -4.73
C PHE A 106 8.22 -9.16 -4.78
N LEU A 107 9.54 -9.01 -4.67
CA LEU A 107 10.51 -10.12 -4.69
C LEU A 107 10.30 -11.11 -3.54
N GLU A 108 9.96 -10.63 -2.35
CA GLU A 108 9.69 -11.51 -1.22
C GLU A 108 8.39 -12.29 -1.40
N VAL A 109 7.31 -11.64 -1.86
CA VAL A 109 6.04 -12.32 -2.14
C VAL A 109 6.22 -13.36 -3.27
N LEU A 110 6.99 -13.03 -4.32
CA LEU A 110 7.37 -13.98 -5.36
C LEU A 110 8.11 -15.19 -4.77
N SER A 111 9.08 -14.95 -3.89
CA SER A 111 9.87 -16.02 -3.24
C SER A 111 8.99 -16.95 -2.39
N LEU A 112 8.07 -16.39 -1.61
CA LEU A 112 7.11 -17.17 -0.80
C LEU A 112 6.19 -18.00 -1.68
N ALA A 113 5.69 -17.45 -2.78
CA ALA A 113 4.81 -18.15 -3.71
C ALA A 113 5.53 -19.23 -4.51
N ALA A 114 6.78 -19.00 -4.93
CA ALA A 114 7.62 -20.03 -5.55
C ALA A 114 7.90 -21.17 -4.57
N GLY A 115 8.23 -20.86 -3.32
CA GLY A 115 8.45 -21.84 -2.26
C GLY A 115 7.26 -22.75 -2.01
N GLN A 116 6.05 -22.20 -2.06
CA GLN A 116 4.81 -22.97 -1.91
C GLN A 116 4.60 -23.99 -3.06
N GLN A 117 5.21 -23.74 -4.21
CA GLN A 117 5.16 -24.63 -5.37
C GLN A 117 6.36 -25.60 -5.45
N GLY A 118 7.24 -25.61 -4.46
CA GLY A 118 8.43 -26.47 -4.42
C GLY A 118 9.62 -25.92 -5.20
N PHE A 119 9.72 -24.59 -5.32
CA PHE A 119 10.87 -23.91 -5.93
C PHE A 119 11.55 -22.97 -4.95
N ARG A 120 12.88 -23.00 -4.92
CA ARG A 120 13.70 -21.93 -4.37
C ARG A 120 13.98 -20.92 -5.50
N VAL A 121 14.02 -19.65 -5.18
CA VAL A 121 14.48 -18.64 -6.12
C VAL A 121 15.87 -18.13 -5.73
N ASP A 122 16.74 -18.03 -6.73
CA ASP A 122 18.02 -17.35 -6.64
C ASP A 122 17.86 -15.96 -7.26
N ILE A 123 18.18 -14.90 -6.49
CA ILE A 123 17.91 -13.52 -6.89
C ILE A 123 19.23 -12.79 -7.02
N ASP A 124 19.62 -12.49 -8.25
CA ASP A 124 20.74 -11.63 -8.60
C ASP A 124 20.22 -10.19 -8.73
N LEU A 125 20.56 -9.34 -7.73
CA LEU A 125 20.10 -7.96 -7.67
C LEU A 125 21.02 -7.04 -8.45
N PHE A 126 20.42 -6.19 -9.27
CA PHE A 126 21.10 -5.17 -10.08
C PHE A 126 22.31 -5.71 -10.88
N PRO A 127 22.13 -6.75 -11.71
CA PRO A 127 23.23 -7.44 -12.39
C PRO A 127 24.04 -6.52 -13.30
N ASP A 128 23.42 -5.45 -13.81
CA ASP A 128 24.08 -4.44 -14.66
C ASP A 128 24.44 -3.16 -13.88
N GLY A 129 24.48 -3.26 -12.54
CA GLY A 129 24.73 -2.14 -11.63
C GLY A 129 23.49 -1.28 -11.38
N SER A 130 23.57 -0.39 -10.40
CA SER A 130 22.50 0.53 -10.01
C SER A 130 23.05 1.95 -9.80
N ASP A 131 22.18 2.94 -9.95
CA ASP A 131 22.41 4.33 -9.56
C ASP A 131 21.51 4.67 -8.36
N ASP A 132 22.09 5.11 -7.25
CA ASP A 132 21.33 5.47 -6.04
C ASP A 132 20.52 6.76 -6.21
N SER A 133 20.82 7.56 -7.22
CA SER A 133 20.12 8.82 -7.49
C SER A 133 18.94 8.69 -8.45
N ALA A 134 18.90 7.67 -9.31
CA ALA A 134 17.88 7.46 -10.32
C ALA A 134 17.67 5.99 -10.66
N LEU A 135 16.45 5.64 -11.07
CA LEU A 135 16.17 4.35 -11.70
C LEU A 135 16.17 4.49 -13.22
N ASP A 136 16.64 3.46 -13.89
CA ASP A 136 16.75 3.36 -15.34
C ASP A 136 16.05 2.10 -15.88
N ASP A 137 16.32 1.74 -17.13
CA ASP A 137 15.75 0.59 -17.83
C ASP A 137 16.53 -0.72 -17.62
N LYS A 138 17.56 -0.71 -16.75
CA LYS A 138 18.31 -1.92 -16.40
C LYS A 138 17.49 -2.86 -15.52
N PRO A 139 17.84 -4.16 -15.51
CA PRO A 139 17.21 -5.12 -14.61
C PRO A 139 17.41 -4.75 -13.14
N VAL A 140 16.33 -4.74 -12.38
CA VAL A 140 16.36 -4.65 -10.92
C VAL A 140 16.76 -6.01 -10.32
N ALA A 141 16.30 -7.10 -10.92
CA ALA A 141 16.67 -8.45 -10.49
C ALA A 141 16.57 -9.45 -11.64
N VAL A 142 17.44 -10.45 -11.62
CA VAL A 142 17.31 -11.70 -12.39
C VAL A 142 17.03 -12.82 -11.39
N ILE A 143 15.91 -13.52 -11.57
CA ILE A 143 15.35 -14.47 -10.61
C ILE A 143 15.33 -15.84 -11.25
N GLY A 144 16.23 -16.73 -10.84
CA GLY A 144 16.27 -18.14 -11.26
C GLY A 144 15.38 -19.02 -10.37
N PHE A 145 14.62 -19.93 -10.97
CA PHE A 145 13.77 -20.90 -10.29
C PHE A 145 14.46 -22.26 -10.25
N GLU A 146 14.70 -22.78 -9.05
CA GLU A 146 15.33 -24.08 -8.83
C GLU A 146 14.41 -24.97 -7.99
N PRO A 147 14.16 -26.25 -8.37
CA PRO A 147 13.36 -27.16 -7.56
C PRO A 147 13.93 -27.31 -6.14
N SER A 148 13.07 -27.20 -5.11
CA SER A 148 13.46 -27.33 -3.71
C SER A 148 12.27 -27.66 -2.81
N GLU A 149 12.31 -28.77 -2.10
CA GLU A 149 11.27 -29.15 -1.15
C GLU A 149 11.30 -28.36 0.17
N GLN A 150 12.38 -27.61 0.44
CA GLN A 150 12.62 -26.93 1.73
C GLN A 150 12.28 -25.42 1.68
N ALA A 151 11.80 -24.89 0.56
CA ALA A 151 11.61 -23.46 0.39
C ALA A 151 10.25 -22.93 0.92
N ALA A 152 9.32 -23.81 1.32
CA ALA A 152 7.97 -23.39 1.69
C ALA A 152 7.90 -22.73 3.08
N GLU A 153 7.24 -21.57 3.13
CA GLU A 153 6.84 -20.86 4.36
C GLU A 153 5.30 -20.69 4.38
N PRO A 154 4.54 -21.78 4.61
CA PRO A 154 3.11 -21.83 4.37
C PRO A 154 2.30 -20.85 5.22
N LYS A 155 2.75 -20.52 6.43
CA LYS A 155 2.07 -19.57 7.32
C LYS A 155 2.09 -18.15 6.75
N LEU A 156 3.25 -17.69 6.27
CA LEU A 156 3.37 -16.37 5.64
C LEU A 156 2.66 -16.34 4.30
N PHE A 157 2.84 -17.36 3.49
CA PHE A 157 2.18 -17.46 2.18
C PHE A 157 0.66 -17.35 2.30
N ALA A 158 0.06 -18.02 3.28
CA ALA A 158 -1.38 -18.01 3.50
C ALA A 158 -1.96 -16.58 3.75
N GLN A 159 -1.13 -15.66 4.23
CA GLN A 159 -1.57 -14.29 4.53
C GLN A 159 -1.55 -13.34 3.31
N ILE A 160 -0.92 -13.73 2.20
CA ILE A 160 -0.76 -12.85 1.03
C ILE A 160 -2.12 -12.34 0.51
N PRO A 161 -3.15 -13.18 0.31
CA PRO A 161 -4.44 -12.72 -0.19
C PRO A 161 -5.18 -11.78 0.77
N ASP A 162 -4.94 -11.90 2.07
CA ASP A 162 -5.67 -11.15 3.12
C ASP A 162 -4.95 -9.88 3.56
N ARG A 163 -3.63 -9.76 3.29
CA ARG A 163 -2.84 -8.58 3.63
C ARG A 163 -3.39 -7.31 3.01
N ARG A 164 -3.61 -6.30 3.82
CA ARG A 164 -4.02 -4.94 3.37
C ARG A 164 -3.21 -3.88 4.12
N SER A 165 -3.06 -2.71 3.50
CA SER A 165 -2.63 -1.50 4.22
C SER A 165 -3.88 -0.83 4.79
N LEU A 166 -3.90 -0.62 6.11
CA LEU A 166 -5.00 0.06 6.77
C LEU A 166 -4.96 1.55 6.41
N LYS A 167 -6.11 2.12 6.08
CA LYS A 167 -6.29 3.55 5.79
C LYS A 167 -7.27 4.23 6.74
N GLU A 168 -7.79 3.46 7.69
CA GLU A 168 -8.75 3.91 8.70
C GLU A 168 -8.08 4.09 10.06
N PRO A 169 -8.66 4.87 10.98
CA PRO A 169 -8.16 5.00 12.35
C PRO A 169 -8.06 3.64 13.05
N PHE A 170 -7.01 3.44 13.83
CA PHE A 170 -6.85 2.26 14.68
C PHE A 170 -7.80 2.29 15.88
N ASP A 171 -8.16 1.12 16.39
CA ASP A 171 -8.91 0.97 17.64
C ASP A 171 -7.98 1.28 18.85
N THR A 172 -8.08 2.50 19.37
CA THR A 172 -7.25 2.97 20.48
C THR A 172 -7.61 2.36 21.84
N SER A 173 -8.69 1.57 21.92
CA SER A 173 -9.03 0.81 23.12
C SER A 173 -8.25 -0.50 23.26
N ARG A 174 -7.57 -0.95 22.20
CA ARG A 174 -6.80 -2.20 22.12
C ARG A 174 -5.31 -1.92 22.04
N GLN A 175 -4.57 -2.40 23.03
CA GLN A 175 -3.11 -2.34 22.99
C GLN A 175 -2.53 -3.51 22.18
N VAL A 176 -1.39 -3.26 21.52
CA VAL A 176 -0.60 -4.31 20.88
C VAL A 176 0.19 -5.04 21.97
N SER A 177 0.02 -6.36 22.08
CA SER A 177 0.68 -7.16 23.10
C SER A 177 2.19 -7.29 22.84
N GLN A 178 2.97 -7.51 23.90
CA GLN A 178 4.41 -7.74 23.74
C GLN A 178 4.69 -8.99 22.89
N SER A 179 3.90 -10.05 23.03
CA SER A 179 4.04 -11.27 22.21
C SER A 179 3.81 -11.02 20.72
N ALA A 180 2.91 -10.10 20.37
CA ALA A 180 2.71 -9.70 18.97
C ALA A 180 3.93 -8.93 18.45
N ILE A 181 4.46 -8.00 19.25
CA ILE A 181 5.69 -7.25 18.93
C ILE A 181 6.86 -8.21 18.71
N ASP A 182 7.07 -9.16 19.62
CA ASP A 182 8.15 -10.13 19.53
C ASP A 182 8.03 -10.99 18.24
N ALA A 183 6.80 -11.35 17.86
CA ALA A 183 6.53 -12.08 16.62
C ALA A 183 6.84 -11.23 15.37
N LEU A 184 6.51 -9.95 15.38
CA LEU A 184 6.86 -9.03 14.27
C LEU A 184 8.38 -8.90 14.13
N LEU A 185 9.10 -8.71 15.23
CA LEU A 185 10.56 -8.59 15.20
C LEU A 185 11.24 -9.88 14.71
N ALA A 186 10.75 -11.04 15.15
CA ALA A 186 11.31 -12.35 14.78
C ALA A 186 11.18 -12.66 13.28
N THR A 187 10.31 -11.95 12.55
CA THR A 187 10.12 -12.17 11.10
C THR A 187 11.12 -11.42 10.22
N VAL A 188 11.87 -10.45 10.78
CA VAL A 188 12.90 -9.68 10.06
C VAL A 188 14.16 -10.53 9.96
N THR A 189 14.40 -11.11 8.78
CA THR A 189 15.43 -12.13 8.55
C THR A 189 16.19 -11.96 7.24
N ARG A 190 15.91 -10.90 6.46
CA ARG A 190 16.55 -10.68 5.16
C ARG A 190 17.80 -9.80 5.21
N GLY A 191 18.03 -9.13 6.32
CA GLY A 191 19.25 -8.34 6.54
C GLY A 191 19.02 -6.97 7.15
N SER A 192 17.76 -6.52 7.29
CA SER A 192 17.46 -5.31 8.05
C SER A 192 17.58 -5.58 9.56
N HIS A 193 17.81 -4.52 10.32
CA HIS A 193 17.56 -4.50 11.75
C HIS A 193 16.14 -3.99 11.98
N ALA A 194 15.48 -4.45 13.03
CA ALA A 194 14.16 -3.96 13.37
C ALA A 194 14.11 -3.47 14.82
N ALA A 195 13.35 -2.39 15.02
CA ALA A 195 13.02 -1.94 16.35
C ALA A 195 11.53 -1.59 16.44
N THR A 196 11.02 -1.54 17.64
CA THR A 196 9.60 -1.29 17.89
C THR A 196 9.37 -0.55 19.20
N THR A 197 8.19 0.03 19.34
CA THR A 197 7.69 0.55 20.61
C THR A 197 6.18 0.44 20.70
N ASN A 198 5.69 0.05 21.86
CA ASN A 198 4.30 0.18 22.32
C ASN A 198 4.23 0.97 23.65
N GLU A 199 5.34 1.56 24.05
CA GLU A 199 5.45 2.39 25.24
C GLU A 199 4.73 3.73 24.99
N ALA A 200 3.88 4.16 25.93
CA ALA A 200 2.92 5.24 25.74
C ALA A 200 3.57 6.58 25.33
N ASP A 201 4.66 6.99 25.98
CA ASP A 201 5.32 8.28 25.70
C ASP A 201 6.04 8.25 24.35
N SER A 202 6.65 7.12 23.99
CA SER A 202 7.30 6.92 22.69
C SER A 202 6.28 6.87 21.55
N VAL A 203 5.18 6.17 21.75
CA VAL A 203 4.04 6.13 20.82
C VAL A 203 3.47 7.53 20.61
N ALA A 204 3.29 8.32 21.68
CA ALA A 204 2.78 9.69 21.56
C ALA A 204 3.70 10.56 20.69
N LYS A 205 5.02 10.49 20.91
CA LYS A 205 6.01 11.23 20.10
C LYS A 205 5.96 10.82 18.62
N LEU A 206 5.85 9.52 18.33
CA LEU A 206 5.78 9.03 16.94
C LEU A 206 4.46 9.39 16.27
N ARG A 207 3.34 9.44 17.00
CA ARG A 207 2.06 9.96 16.49
C ARG A 207 2.18 11.43 16.05
N ASP A 208 2.78 12.28 16.89
CA ASP A 208 2.96 13.69 16.54
C ASP A 208 3.90 13.87 15.36
N LEU A 209 5.00 13.12 15.32
CA LEU A 209 5.96 13.12 14.24
C LEU A 209 5.34 12.68 12.90
N THR A 210 4.63 11.55 12.89
CA THR A 210 4.00 11.03 11.66
C THR A 210 2.84 11.90 11.19
N ALA A 211 2.06 12.48 12.11
CA ALA A 211 1.04 13.47 11.78
C ALA A 211 1.64 14.73 11.16
N LYS A 212 2.78 15.22 11.70
CA LYS A 212 3.50 16.38 11.15
C LYS A 212 4.06 16.10 9.75
N ALA A 213 4.60 14.90 9.53
CA ALA A 213 5.08 14.48 8.21
C ALA A 213 3.98 14.49 7.15
N LEU A 214 2.80 13.95 7.47
CA LEU A 214 1.62 14.00 6.60
C LEU A 214 1.18 15.45 6.32
N GLU A 215 1.22 16.32 7.32
CA GLU A 215 0.91 17.74 7.14
C GLU A 215 1.88 18.41 6.15
N ILE A 216 3.19 18.17 6.27
CA ILE A 216 4.21 18.70 5.34
C ILE A 216 3.95 18.20 3.91
N GLU A 217 3.66 16.90 3.72
CA GLU A 217 3.34 16.35 2.39
C GLU A 217 2.10 17.02 1.78
N PHE A 218 1.03 17.21 2.55
CA PHE A 218 -0.20 17.87 2.11
C PHE A 218 0.01 19.36 1.81
N GLU A 219 0.78 20.06 2.64
CA GLU A 219 1.02 21.49 2.50
C GLU A 219 2.02 21.84 1.39
N THR A 220 2.85 20.88 0.98
CA THR A 220 3.77 21.05 -0.16
C THR A 220 3.00 20.89 -1.47
N PRO A 221 2.88 21.96 -2.32
CA PRO A 221 1.95 21.93 -3.45
C PRO A 221 2.22 20.83 -4.48
N ARG A 222 3.50 20.53 -4.75
CA ARG A 222 3.87 19.54 -5.78
C ARG A 222 3.65 18.10 -5.31
N THR A 223 3.95 17.80 -4.03
CA THR A 223 3.76 16.45 -3.47
C THR A 223 2.29 16.12 -3.33
N TYR A 224 1.50 17.07 -2.82
CA TYR A 224 0.06 16.92 -2.72
C TYR A 224 -0.60 16.78 -4.11
N LYS A 225 -0.16 17.61 -5.10
CA LYS A 225 -0.66 17.49 -6.45
C LYS A 225 -0.38 16.13 -7.07
N GLU A 226 0.83 15.59 -6.89
CA GLU A 226 1.18 14.23 -7.36
C GLU A 226 0.22 13.18 -6.80
N SER A 227 -0.08 13.23 -5.50
CA SER A 227 -1.05 12.33 -4.88
C SER A 227 -2.47 12.54 -5.44
N VAL A 228 -2.92 13.78 -5.64
CA VAL A 228 -4.25 14.08 -6.22
C VAL A 228 -4.36 13.61 -7.67
N ASP A 229 -3.32 13.73 -8.47
CA ASP A 229 -3.30 13.24 -9.87
C ASP A 229 -3.47 11.71 -9.93
N LEU A 230 -3.10 11.00 -8.87
CA LEU A 230 -3.24 9.55 -8.73
C LEU A 230 -4.57 9.11 -8.12
N PHE A 231 -5.47 10.00 -7.77
CA PHE A 231 -6.81 9.60 -7.32
C PHE A 231 -7.53 8.84 -8.43
N ARG A 232 -8.22 7.77 -8.05
CA ARG A 232 -9.16 7.03 -8.90
C ARG A 232 -10.51 7.13 -8.23
N ILE A 233 -11.38 7.97 -8.79
CA ILE A 233 -12.65 8.34 -8.16
C ILE A 233 -13.80 7.58 -8.82
N GLY A 234 -14.44 6.75 -8.01
CA GLY A 234 -15.55 5.91 -8.45
C GLY A 234 -15.11 4.65 -9.19
N LYS A 235 -16.06 3.72 -9.33
CA LYS A 235 -15.87 2.41 -9.93
C LYS A 235 -15.22 2.47 -11.32
N SER A 236 -15.71 3.35 -12.19
CA SER A 236 -15.26 3.39 -13.59
C SER A 236 -13.81 3.83 -13.75
N GLU A 237 -13.31 4.74 -12.91
CA GLU A 237 -11.90 5.14 -12.97
C GLU A 237 -10.99 4.05 -12.42
N VAL A 238 -11.40 3.38 -11.31
CA VAL A 238 -10.63 2.28 -10.72
C VAL A 238 -10.57 1.09 -11.68
N GLU A 239 -11.66 0.74 -12.37
CA GLU A 239 -11.67 -0.36 -13.36
C GLU A 239 -10.87 -0.03 -14.63
N ALA A 240 -10.84 1.24 -15.04
CA ALA A 240 -10.05 1.69 -16.19
C ALA A 240 -8.55 1.77 -15.88
N ASN A 241 -8.18 2.10 -14.64
CA ASN A 241 -6.82 2.25 -14.17
C ASN A 241 -6.70 1.67 -12.76
N PRO A 242 -6.45 0.35 -12.60
CA PRO A 242 -6.41 -0.29 -11.29
C PRO A 242 -5.10 -0.04 -10.53
N ASP A 243 -4.56 1.16 -10.65
CA ASP A 243 -3.42 1.71 -9.93
C ASP A 243 -3.83 2.98 -9.17
N GLY A 244 -2.92 3.58 -8.43
CA GLY A 244 -3.16 4.85 -7.76
C GLY A 244 -3.98 4.71 -6.46
N ILE A 245 -4.57 5.83 -6.02
CA ILE A 245 -5.27 5.95 -4.75
C ILE A 245 -6.77 5.78 -4.99
N ASP A 246 -7.31 4.67 -4.51
CA ASP A 246 -8.71 4.28 -4.70
C ASP A 246 -9.66 5.06 -3.79
N PHE A 247 -10.63 5.73 -4.43
CA PHE A 247 -11.81 6.35 -3.83
C PHE A 247 -13.08 5.79 -4.47
N SER A 248 -13.26 4.47 -4.42
CA SER A 248 -14.44 3.78 -4.93
C SER A 248 -15.46 3.45 -3.84
N GLY A 249 -16.58 2.94 -4.25
CA GLY A 249 -17.70 2.57 -3.38
C GLY A 249 -18.79 3.63 -3.32
N PRO A 250 -19.94 3.26 -2.73
CA PRO A 250 -21.17 4.09 -2.83
C PRO A 250 -21.01 5.50 -2.26
N MET A 251 -20.28 5.65 -1.16
CA MET A 251 -20.06 6.94 -0.51
C MET A 251 -19.26 7.89 -1.41
N TRP A 252 -18.11 7.43 -1.90
CA TRP A 252 -17.22 8.24 -2.72
C TRP A 252 -17.86 8.62 -4.06
N GLU A 253 -18.60 7.69 -4.68
CA GLU A 253 -19.36 8.00 -5.90
C GLU A 253 -20.48 9.01 -5.66
N ALA A 254 -21.21 8.92 -4.54
CA ALA A 254 -22.23 9.89 -4.20
C ALA A 254 -21.62 11.30 -3.99
N LEU A 255 -20.49 11.39 -3.30
CA LEU A 255 -19.75 12.64 -3.13
C LEU A 255 -19.23 13.19 -4.47
N HIS A 256 -18.77 12.32 -5.36
CA HIS A 256 -18.33 12.70 -6.70
C HIS A 256 -19.48 13.22 -7.56
N LEU A 257 -20.60 12.51 -7.61
CA LEU A 257 -21.79 12.88 -8.38
C LEU A 257 -22.41 14.21 -7.90
N THR A 258 -22.28 14.54 -6.63
CA THR A 258 -22.74 15.81 -6.07
C THR A 258 -21.71 16.96 -6.25
N GLY A 259 -20.52 16.68 -6.78
CA GLY A 259 -19.44 17.64 -6.93
C GLY A 259 -18.68 17.97 -5.63
N LEU A 260 -19.02 17.31 -4.52
CA LEU A 260 -18.37 17.51 -3.22
C LEU A 260 -16.98 16.86 -3.16
N PHE A 261 -16.71 15.84 -3.98
CA PHE A 261 -15.40 15.21 -4.09
C PHE A 261 -14.96 15.12 -5.55
N SER A 262 -13.86 15.76 -5.86
CA SER A 262 -13.19 15.74 -7.18
C SER A 262 -11.74 16.17 -7.03
N ARG A 263 -10.87 15.88 -8.03
CA ARG A 263 -9.48 16.37 -8.03
C ARG A 263 -9.41 17.89 -7.91
N LYS A 264 -10.32 18.60 -8.58
CA LYS A 264 -10.42 20.07 -8.48
C LYS A 264 -10.76 20.51 -7.06
N ALA A 265 -11.75 19.88 -6.41
CA ALA A 265 -12.14 20.21 -5.04
C ALA A 265 -11.04 19.84 -4.03
N ALA A 266 -10.31 18.76 -4.27
CA ALA A 266 -9.17 18.38 -3.45
C ALA A 266 -8.02 19.40 -3.53
N MET A 267 -7.78 20.01 -4.70
CA MET A 267 -6.74 21.02 -4.89
C MET A 267 -7.12 22.41 -4.37
N ASP A 268 -8.38 22.65 -4.00
CA ASP A 268 -8.83 23.91 -3.40
C ASP A 268 -8.50 23.92 -1.89
N ARG A 269 -7.39 24.58 -1.55
CA ARG A 269 -6.86 24.63 -0.17
C ARG A 269 -7.81 25.29 0.83
N ASP A 270 -8.66 26.20 0.38
CA ASP A 270 -9.68 26.83 1.20
C ASP A 270 -10.98 26.03 1.25
N GLY A 271 -11.10 25.02 0.39
CA GLY A 271 -12.26 24.17 0.25
C GLY A 271 -12.40 23.13 1.37
N PHE A 272 -13.62 22.64 1.51
CA PHE A 272 -13.97 21.60 2.49
C PHE A 272 -13.21 20.29 2.23
N THR A 273 -13.08 19.88 0.97
CA THR A 273 -12.44 18.58 0.61
C THR A 273 -10.98 18.54 1.04
N TYR A 274 -10.21 19.60 0.78
CA TYR A 274 -8.81 19.68 1.20
C TYR A 274 -8.68 19.63 2.73
N ARG A 275 -9.43 20.47 3.45
CA ARG A 275 -9.34 20.56 4.91
C ARG A 275 -9.76 19.25 5.58
N SER A 276 -10.87 18.67 5.14
CA SER A 276 -11.32 17.38 5.68
C SER A 276 -10.36 16.23 5.35
N GLY A 277 -9.72 16.25 4.19
CA GLY A 277 -8.69 15.27 3.82
C GLY A 277 -7.48 15.37 4.75
N LEU A 278 -6.96 16.58 4.99
CA LEU A 278 -5.85 16.83 5.91
C LEU A 278 -6.20 16.41 7.34
N ASP A 279 -7.37 16.78 7.84
CA ASP A 279 -7.81 16.40 9.18
C ASP A 279 -7.93 14.88 9.30
N MET A 280 -8.50 14.20 8.31
CA MET A 280 -8.66 12.74 8.30
C MET A 280 -7.30 12.02 8.37
N VAL A 281 -6.30 12.41 7.58
CA VAL A 281 -5.00 11.73 7.60
C VAL A 281 -4.23 12.01 8.90
N ARG A 282 -4.32 13.21 9.44
CA ARG A 282 -3.73 13.58 10.74
C ARG A 282 -4.37 12.80 11.90
N ASP A 283 -5.70 12.73 11.92
CA ASP A 283 -6.43 12.00 12.96
C ASP A 283 -6.12 10.50 12.88
N THR A 284 -6.04 9.92 11.69
CA THR A 284 -5.64 8.53 11.51
C THR A 284 -4.21 8.28 12.03
N ALA A 285 -3.24 9.12 11.69
CA ALA A 285 -1.86 9.00 12.16
C ALA A 285 -1.76 9.03 13.71
N ARG A 286 -2.63 9.79 14.36
CA ARG A 286 -2.67 9.90 15.83
C ARG A 286 -3.28 8.70 16.55
N THR A 287 -3.77 7.71 15.84
CA THR A 287 -4.38 6.52 16.44
C THR A 287 -3.44 5.30 16.50
N GLY A 288 -2.23 5.36 15.95
CA GLY A 288 -1.24 4.26 16.02
C GLY A 288 -1.01 3.80 17.45
N MET A 289 -1.08 2.49 17.73
CA MET A 289 -0.96 1.94 19.10
C MET A 289 0.42 1.33 19.38
N ALA A 290 1.17 1.05 18.35
CA ALA A 290 2.56 0.63 18.39
C ALA A 290 3.22 1.05 17.07
N TYR A 291 4.54 1.11 17.08
CA TYR A 291 5.32 1.36 15.86
C TYR A 291 6.38 0.29 15.71
N VAL A 292 6.62 -0.11 14.48
CA VAL A 292 7.74 -0.94 14.05
C VAL A 292 8.47 -0.18 12.93
N TRP A 293 9.79 -0.18 12.98
CA TRP A 293 10.60 0.39 11.92
C TRP A 293 11.78 -0.51 11.60
N LEU A 294 12.21 -0.44 10.37
CA LEU A 294 13.37 -1.16 9.86
C LEU A 294 14.54 -0.20 9.72
N ILE A 295 15.73 -0.70 9.98
CA ILE A 295 16.97 0.04 9.93
C ILE A 295 17.92 -0.73 9.02
N SER A 296 18.54 -0.04 8.07
CA SER A 296 19.59 -0.56 7.21
C SER A 296 20.93 0.16 7.47
N ASP A 297 22.05 -0.49 7.19
CA ASP A 297 23.36 0.07 7.43
C ASP A 297 23.70 1.21 6.46
N THR A 298 23.11 1.17 5.25
CA THR A 298 23.21 2.25 4.26
C THR A 298 21.85 2.49 3.59
N ASN A 299 21.79 3.47 2.67
CA ASN A 299 20.62 3.73 1.83
C ASN A 299 20.85 3.27 0.37
N SER A 300 21.66 2.24 0.16
CA SER A 300 21.88 1.69 -1.18
C SER A 300 20.63 1.03 -1.75
N ARG A 301 20.57 0.88 -3.08
CA ARG A 301 19.48 0.14 -3.75
C ARG A 301 19.32 -1.28 -3.22
N TYR A 302 20.45 -1.93 -2.89
CA TYR A 302 20.44 -3.25 -2.29
C TYR A 302 19.75 -3.25 -0.92
N ASP A 303 20.08 -2.31 -0.04
CA ASP A 303 19.46 -2.19 1.28
C ASP A 303 17.98 -1.86 1.19
N GLN A 304 17.58 -1.02 0.23
CA GLN A 304 16.17 -0.70 -0.03
C GLN A 304 15.37 -1.95 -0.44
N ILE A 305 15.93 -2.83 -1.29
CA ILE A 305 15.31 -4.12 -1.63
C ILE A 305 15.20 -5.01 -0.38
N VAL A 306 16.28 -5.12 0.40
CA VAL A 306 16.30 -5.92 1.64
C VAL A 306 15.26 -5.42 2.63
N ALA A 307 15.17 -4.11 2.84
CA ALA A 307 14.16 -3.49 3.70
C ALA A 307 12.73 -3.81 3.21
N GLY A 308 12.48 -3.77 1.90
CA GLY A 308 11.19 -4.13 1.32
C GLY A 308 10.84 -5.60 1.56
N ARG A 309 11.80 -6.50 1.42
CA ARG A 309 11.62 -7.93 1.70
C ARG A 309 11.25 -8.16 3.17
N ASP A 310 11.94 -7.53 4.10
CA ASP A 310 11.63 -7.62 5.53
C ASP A 310 10.29 -6.92 5.87
N TRP A 311 10.01 -5.77 5.27
CA TRP A 311 8.76 -5.03 5.48
C TRP A 311 7.51 -5.86 5.17
N VAL A 312 7.48 -6.54 4.03
CA VAL A 312 6.31 -7.35 3.67
C VAL A 312 6.14 -8.55 4.60
N ARG A 313 7.23 -9.15 5.11
CA ARG A 313 7.17 -10.22 6.12
C ARG A 313 6.53 -9.74 7.42
N VAL A 314 6.93 -8.56 7.91
CA VAL A 314 6.29 -7.90 9.07
C VAL A 314 4.79 -7.72 8.81
N ASN A 315 4.42 -7.26 7.62
CA ASN A 315 3.04 -7.03 7.24
C ASN A 315 2.20 -8.32 7.19
N LEU A 316 2.78 -9.43 6.69
CA LEU A 316 2.14 -10.73 6.65
C LEU A 316 1.92 -11.30 8.06
N VAL A 317 2.92 -11.21 8.95
CA VAL A 317 2.76 -11.64 10.36
C VAL A 317 1.73 -10.76 11.10
N ALA A 318 1.73 -9.46 10.85
CA ALA A 318 0.69 -8.58 11.39
C ALA A 318 -0.72 -9.02 10.95
N THR A 319 -0.88 -9.42 9.68
CA THR A 319 -2.14 -9.97 9.15
C THR A 319 -2.53 -11.26 9.87
N GLU A 320 -1.60 -12.21 10.07
CA GLU A 320 -1.83 -13.46 10.83
C GLU A 320 -2.31 -13.16 12.27
N LEU A 321 -1.77 -12.11 12.89
CA LEU A 321 -2.12 -11.69 14.25
C LEU A 321 -3.40 -10.85 14.33
N GLY A 322 -4.07 -10.57 13.20
CA GLY A 322 -5.25 -9.70 13.14
C GLY A 322 -4.94 -8.24 13.48
N LEU A 323 -3.73 -7.78 13.18
CA LEU A 323 -3.29 -6.40 13.34
C LEU A 323 -3.38 -5.64 12.02
N GLY A 324 -3.93 -4.44 12.05
CA GLY A 324 -3.85 -3.48 10.94
C GLY A 324 -2.46 -2.83 10.90
N VAL A 325 -1.92 -2.67 9.71
CA VAL A 325 -0.65 -1.96 9.48
C VAL A 325 -0.86 -0.81 8.51
N GLN A 326 -0.38 0.37 8.89
CA GLN A 326 -0.33 1.54 8.02
C GLN A 326 1.13 1.99 7.86
N PRO A 327 1.66 2.03 6.63
CA PRO A 327 2.97 2.61 6.38
C PRO A 327 2.95 4.12 6.67
N MET A 328 3.80 4.58 7.60
CA MET A 328 3.97 5.99 7.95
C MET A 328 5.33 6.49 7.44
N SER A 329 5.52 6.39 6.11
CA SER A 329 6.80 6.66 5.46
C SER A 329 7.03 8.12 5.09
N GLN A 330 6.08 9.03 5.36
CA GLN A 330 6.19 10.44 4.94
C GLN A 330 7.42 11.13 5.52
N ALA A 331 7.71 10.88 6.80
CA ALA A 331 8.91 11.44 7.45
C ALA A 331 10.25 10.92 6.88
N LEU A 332 10.19 9.88 6.03
CA LEU A 332 11.34 9.29 5.34
C LEU A 332 11.41 9.70 3.86
N GLN A 333 10.59 10.66 3.42
CA GLN A 333 10.64 11.21 2.06
C GLN A 333 11.78 12.23 1.95
N GLU A 334 12.51 12.18 0.84
CA GLU A 334 13.81 12.86 0.69
C GLU A 334 13.69 14.15 -0.15
N TYR A 335 12.60 14.92 0.00
CA TYR A 335 12.47 16.24 -0.64
C TYR A 335 12.73 17.37 0.36
N PRO A 336 13.14 18.58 -0.11
CA PRO A 336 13.67 19.64 0.76
C PRO A 336 12.80 20.07 1.93
N GLU A 337 11.47 20.11 1.76
CA GLU A 337 10.55 20.55 2.82
C GLU A 337 10.43 19.52 3.96
N MET A 338 10.83 18.27 3.73
CA MET A 338 10.84 17.22 4.74
C MET A 338 12.18 17.11 5.48
N SER A 339 13.24 17.78 5.01
CA SER A 339 14.63 17.55 5.45
C SER A 339 14.85 17.62 6.96
N ASP A 340 14.25 18.59 7.64
CA ASP A 340 14.42 18.73 9.08
C ASP A 340 13.76 17.57 9.84
N LEU A 341 12.55 17.20 9.44
CA LEU A 341 11.83 16.08 10.05
C LEU A 341 12.48 14.73 9.73
N TYR A 342 13.01 14.58 8.52
CA TYR A 342 13.80 13.43 8.11
C TYR A 342 15.03 13.25 9.02
N ALA A 343 15.77 14.34 9.28
CA ALA A 343 16.91 14.32 10.19
C ALA A 343 16.52 13.95 11.63
N ASP A 344 15.43 14.53 12.14
CA ASP A 344 14.90 14.24 13.48
C ASP A 344 14.53 12.76 13.64
N VAL A 345 13.88 12.17 12.64
CA VAL A 345 13.52 10.73 12.63
C VAL A 345 14.76 9.85 12.68
N HIS A 346 15.74 10.11 11.83
CA HIS A 346 16.97 9.32 11.80
C HIS A 346 17.76 9.46 13.11
N GLN A 347 17.84 10.65 13.69
CA GLN A 347 18.44 10.84 15.02
C GLN A 347 17.71 10.09 16.12
N MET A 348 16.38 9.99 16.03
CA MET A 348 15.55 9.32 17.05
C MET A 348 15.58 7.80 16.93
N LEU A 349 15.57 7.25 15.71
CA LEU A 349 15.26 5.84 15.44
C LEU A 349 16.45 5.01 14.94
N ALA A 350 17.53 5.64 14.49
CA ALA A 350 18.71 4.95 13.96
C ALA A 350 20.01 5.41 14.64
N SER A 351 21.07 4.62 14.50
CA SER A 351 22.42 5.03 14.87
C SER A 351 23.07 5.88 13.78
N GLN A 352 24.14 6.61 14.12
CA GLN A 352 24.84 7.45 13.16
C GLN A 352 25.31 6.64 11.94
N GLY A 353 24.94 7.07 10.75
CA GLY A 353 25.28 6.44 9.47
C GLY A 353 24.31 5.37 9.00
N GLN A 354 23.32 5.00 9.81
CA GLN A 354 22.24 4.08 9.42
C GLN A 354 21.02 4.84 8.87
N THR A 355 20.16 4.12 8.16
CA THR A 355 18.92 4.64 7.55
C THR A 355 17.69 3.89 8.08
N VAL A 356 16.61 4.63 8.36
CA VAL A 356 15.30 4.06 8.74
C VAL A 356 14.48 3.73 7.51
#